data_ddfbab4fca53ac253585dd4da5d6e86f
#
_entry.id   ddfbab4fca53ac253585dd4da5d6e86f
#
_cell.length_a   1.000
_cell.length_b   1.000
_cell.length_c   1.000
_cell.angle_alpha   90.00
_cell.angle_beta   90.00
_cell.angle_gamma   90.00
#
_symmetry.space_group_name_H-M   'P 1'
#
loop_
_entity.id
_entity.type
_entity.pdbx_description
1 polymer ?
#
loop_
_entity_poly.entity_id
_entity_poly.type
_entity_poly.pdbx_seq_one_letter_code
_entity_poly.pdbx_strand_id
1 'polypeptide(L)'
;MPALYSVDDCESLTTKQVHGLYKDHVNKSQVSLMTSFGFGQELVESAEGVWITQRDGRRVLDFTGGVGVLNHGHNHPRILAARQRFQERKSMEVHKTYFSPYVAALGHNLAELLPGDLNMSFFPNSGAEAVEGAVKLAYKYHGGRRSRVLRADISFHGKLLGSGSLTGQNQSGFQFPGIPGVGIFRYGDLESVRTLVAELRTDKGESDVYAILIEPLSASTMNECSEEFLRGLRELCTAENIVLLFDEIYTGWGKTGTLFHFMRYEGLVPDILTTSKSFGGGKSSISAFVAREPVFRKAYDNLTDALLQSTSTTYYGFGEEAVTAIEAVNVAVEDDYPARARDIERILAPGLARIAKEYPDVVAEVRGHGALHGVFLHKGPKVLELVTKLVPGAMTKDPRFRTKLITSSVVNALYRDHGIYTYYTLNGDNPLMVAPSLVAEPHEVEFFLDCLDKTLAQGLPRLLTRFVKEKVSSLW
;
A
#
# COMPACT_ATOMS: atom_id res chain seq x y z
N MET A 1 -29.72 -31.79 1.87
CA MET A 1 -29.07 -30.69 1.16
C MET A 1 -27.93 -30.21 2.03
N PRO A 2 -26.78 -29.72 1.47
CA PRO A 2 -25.73 -29.14 2.30
C PRO A 2 -26.28 -27.93 3.06
N ALA A 3 -25.87 -27.76 4.31
CA ALA A 3 -26.25 -26.61 5.12
C ALA A 3 -25.33 -25.41 4.71
N LEU A 4 -25.87 -24.52 3.89
CA LEU A 4 -25.17 -23.30 3.44
C LEU A 4 -25.64 -22.11 4.28
N TYR A 5 -24.75 -21.22 4.58
CA TYR A 5 -25.09 -19.95 5.22
C TYR A 5 -25.68 -18.99 4.18
N SER A 6 -26.79 -18.34 4.52
CA SER A 6 -27.31 -17.15 3.84
C SER A 6 -26.58 -15.90 4.35
N VAL A 7 -26.83 -14.74 3.73
CA VAL A 7 -26.32 -13.47 4.21
C VAL A 7 -26.85 -13.16 5.62
N ASP A 8 -28.15 -13.39 5.85
CA ASP A 8 -28.79 -13.16 7.15
C ASP A 8 -28.19 -14.07 8.25
N ASP A 9 -27.88 -15.34 7.91
CA ASP A 9 -27.18 -16.23 8.83
C ASP A 9 -25.80 -15.66 9.20
N CYS A 10 -25.06 -15.12 8.21
CA CYS A 10 -23.73 -14.52 8.46
C CYS A 10 -23.81 -13.32 9.41
N GLU A 11 -24.83 -12.47 9.27
CA GLU A 11 -25.03 -11.29 10.13
C GLU A 11 -25.35 -11.67 11.59
N SER A 12 -25.91 -12.85 11.82
CA SER A 12 -26.26 -13.38 13.14
C SER A 12 -25.13 -14.14 13.85
N LEU A 13 -23.99 -14.42 13.16
CA LEU A 13 -22.89 -15.18 13.72
C LEU A 13 -22.25 -14.47 14.93
N THR A 14 -22.00 -15.23 15.98
CA THR A 14 -21.23 -14.77 17.14
C THR A 14 -19.73 -14.78 16.81
N THR A 15 -18.94 -13.98 17.56
CA THR A 15 -17.46 -13.94 17.44
C THR A 15 -16.84 -15.33 17.53
N LYS A 16 -17.34 -16.18 18.45
CA LYS A 16 -16.87 -17.56 18.62
C LYS A 16 -17.13 -18.42 17.38
N GLN A 17 -18.32 -18.30 16.75
CA GLN A 17 -18.66 -19.03 15.53
C GLN A 17 -17.81 -18.56 14.36
N VAL A 18 -17.64 -17.24 14.18
CA VAL A 18 -16.75 -16.69 13.15
C VAL A 18 -15.32 -17.18 13.32
N HIS A 19 -14.77 -17.17 14.54
CA HIS A 19 -13.43 -17.72 14.80
C HIS A 19 -13.33 -19.21 14.50
N GLY A 20 -14.40 -19.98 14.80
CA GLY A 20 -14.47 -21.42 14.45
C GLY A 20 -14.38 -21.62 12.95
N LEU A 21 -15.25 -20.97 12.18
CA LEU A 21 -15.28 -21.05 10.71
C LEU A 21 -13.95 -20.59 10.08
N TYR A 22 -13.35 -19.50 10.58
CA TYR A 22 -12.04 -19.07 10.10
C TYR A 22 -10.95 -20.11 10.35
N LYS A 23 -10.94 -20.75 11.53
CA LYS A 23 -9.96 -21.80 11.86
C LYS A 23 -10.10 -23.02 10.99
N ASP A 24 -11.34 -23.39 10.67
CA ASP A 24 -11.65 -24.62 9.96
C ASP A 24 -11.55 -24.46 8.43
N HIS A 25 -11.87 -23.27 7.89
CA HIS A 25 -12.04 -23.08 6.45
C HIS A 25 -11.21 -21.97 5.83
N VAL A 26 -10.56 -21.10 6.63
CA VAL A 26 -9.76 -19.97 6.10
C VAL A 26 -8.31 -20.06 6.57
N ASN A 27 -8.02 -19.71 7.82
CA ASN A 27 -6.65 -19.74 8.35
C ASN A 27 -6.63 -19.74 9.88
N LYS A 28 -6.31 -20.89 10.48
CA LYS A 28 -6.20 -21.07 11.93
C LYS A 28 -5.14 -20.14 12.57
N SER A 29 -3.99 -20.02 11.92
CA SER A 29 -2.88 -19.21 12.43
C SER A 29 -3.20 -17.72 12.41
N GLN A 30 -4.00 -17.26 11.44
CA GLN A 30 -4.45 -15.87 11.36
C GLN A 30 -5.31 -15.49 12.57
N VAL A 31 -6.29 -16.35 12.93
CA VAL A 31 -7.12 -16.11 14.12
C VAL A 31 -6.25 -16.04 15.38
N SER A 32 -5.34 -16.99 15.56
CA SER A 32 -4.45 -17.02 16.73
C SER A 32 -3.56 -15.78 16.79
N LEU A 33 -3.01 -15.34 15.65
CA LEU A 33 -2.17 -14.15 15.57
C LEU A 33 -2.96 -12.88 15.88
N MET A 34 -4.09 -12.64 15.23
CA MET A 34 -4.87 -11.40 15.40
C MET A 34 -5.42 -11.28 16.81
N THR A 35 -5.98 -12.35 17.35
CA THR A 35 -6.46 -12.34 18.75
C THR A 35 -5.32 -12.15 19.76
N SER A 36 -4.12 -12.66 19.45
CA SER A 36 -2.94 -12.40 20.28
C SER A 36 -2.53 -10.93 20.30
N PHE A 37 -2.77 -10.16 19.27
CA PHE A 37 -2.57 -8.71 19.27
C PHE A 37 -3.72 -7.92 19.91
N GLY A 38 -4.79 -8.59 20.34
CA GLY A 38 -5.99 -7.97 20.88
C GLY A 38 -6.99 -7.54 19.83
N PHE A 39 -6.70 -7.79 18.54
CA PHE A 39 -7.62 -7.54 17.42
C PHE A 39 -8.63 -8.69 17.28
N GLY A 40 -9.80 -8.41 16.70
CA GLY A 40 -10.81 -9.43 16.44
C GLY A 40 -11.38 -10.10 17.71
N GLN A 41 -11.26 -9.46 18.87
CA GLN A 41 -11.92 -9.93 20.11
C GLN A 41 -13.43 -9.72 20.03
N GLU A 42 -13.86 -8.75 19.24
CA GLU A 42 -15.24 -8.46 18.93
C GLU A 42 -15.41 -8.20 17.43
N LEU A 43 -16.60 -8.44 16.89
CA LEU A 43 -16.93 -8.20 15.50
C LEU A 43 -17.23 -6.72 15.28
N VAL A 44 -16.97 -6.25 14.07
CA VAL A 44 -17.32 -4.90 13.65
C VAL A 44 -18.80 -4.86 13.30
N GLU A 45 -19.53 -3.90 13.85
CA GLU A 45 -20.93 -3.61 13.54
C GLU A 45 -21.04 -2.64 12.36
N SER A 46 -20.29 -1.54 12.41
CA SER A 46 -20.31 -0.51 11.38
C SER A 46 -18.97 0.25 11.33
N ALA A 47 -18.76 0.97 10.22
CA ALA A 47 -17.65 1.89 10.12
C ALA A 47 -18.05 3.09 9.25
N GLU A 48 -17.67 4.31 9.67
CA GLU A 48 -17.96 5.55 8.97
C GLU A 48 -16.84 6.57 9.19
N GLY A 49 -16.43 7.27 8.12
CA GLY A 49 -15.31 8.20 8.17
C GLY A 49 -14.04 7.52 8.67
N VAL A 50 -13.52 7.95 9.81
CA VAL A 50 -12.33 7.34 10.46
C VAL A 50 -12.69 6.43 11.65
N TRP A 51 -13.98 6.19 11.90
CA TRP A 51 -14.44 5.45 13.07
C TRP A 51 -14.99 4.07 12.72
N ILE A 52 -14.58 3.08 13.50
CA ILE A 52 -15.11 1.72 13.50
C ILE A 52 -15.91 1.53 14.79
N THR A 53 -17.13 0.99 14.69
CA THR A 53 -17.96 0.62 15.84
C THR A 53 -18.04 -0.89 15.92
N GLN A 54 -17.68 -1.47 17.08
CA GLN A 54 -17.78 -2.89 17.37
C GLN A 54 -19.17 -3.24 17.91
N ARG A 55 -19.57 -4.51 17.84
CA ARG A 55 -20.89 -4.97 18.32
C ARG A 55 -21.15 -4.72 19.80
N ASP A 56 -20.10 -4.64 20.61
CA ASP A 56 -20.18 -4.26 22.03
C ASP A 56 -20.34 -2.74 22.27
N GLY A 57 -20.43 -1.96 21.19
CA GLY A 57 -20.54 -0.50 21.20
C GLY A 57 -19.21 0.25 21.32
N ARG A 58 -18.08 -0.44 21.42
CA ARG A 58 -16.76 0.20 21.45
C ARG A 58 -16.46 0.89 20.14
N ARG A 59 -16.04 2.15 20.22
CA ARG A 59 -15.55 2.92 19.07
C ARG A 59 -14.03 2.85 19.00
N VAL A 60 -13.54 2.66 17.76
CA VAL A 60 -12.11 2.54 17.46
C VAL A 60 -11.78 3.54 16.37
N LEU A 61 -10.80 4.41 16.61
CA LEU A 61 -10.29 5.37 15.64
C LEU A 61 -9.29 4.69 14.71
N ASP A 62 -9.57 4.67 13.41
CA ASP A 62 -8.74 4.03 12.40
C ASP A 62 -7.66 4.98 11.87
N PHE A 63 -6.45 4.80 12.35
CA PHE A 63 -5.22 5.46 11.86
C PHE A 63 -4.38 4.56 10.96
N THR A 64 -4.95 3.44 10.47
CA THR A 64 -4.34 2.62 9.42
C THR A 64 -4.70 3.11 8.02
N GLY A 65 -5.83 3.81 7.88
CA GLY A 65 -6.43 4.16 6.59
C GLY A 65 -6.60 2.94 5.68
N GLY A 66 -6.90 1.75 6.27
CA GLY A 66 -7.00 0.49 5.52
C GLY A 66 -5.70 0.12 4.80
N VAL A 67 -4.54 0.47 5.34
CA VAL A 67 -3.23 0.32 4.69
C VAL A 67 -3.17 1.11 3.36
N GLY A 68 -3.70 2.34 3.38
CA GLY A 68 -3.72 3.27 2.24
C GLY A 68 -4.91 3.13 1.29
N VAL A 69 -5.88 2.28 1.61
CA VAL A 69 -7.10 2.09 0.79
C VAL A 69 -8.17 3.15 1.09
N LEU A 70 -8.20 3.68 2.32
CA LEU A 70 -9.30 4.48 2.85
C LEU A 70 -8.97 5.99 2.93
N ASN A 71 -8.41 6.59 1.89
CA ASN A 71 -8.28 8.06 1.88
C ASN A 71 -9.63 8.75 2.01
N HIS A 72 -10.69 8.15 1.48
CA HIS A 72 -12.09 8.62 1.55
C HIS A 72 -12.78 8.28 2.88
N GLY A 73 -12.09 7.63 3.81
CA GLY A 73 -12.72 7.06 5.00
C GLY A 73 -13.55 5.80 4.71
N HIS A 74 -14.15 5.28 5.75
CA HIS A 74 -15.09 4.17 5.63
C HIS A 74 -16.43 4.68 5.07
N ASN A 75 -17.00 3.93 4.12
CA ASN A 75 -18.36 4.11 3.63
C ASN A 75 -18.71 5.54 3.18
N HIS A 76 -17.84 6.16 2.36
CA HIS A 76 -18.08 7.51 1.86
C HIS A 76 -19.43 7.62 1.12
N PRO A 77 -20.33 8.56 1.52
CA PRO A 77 -21.73 8.55 1.08
C PRO A 77 -21.91 8.74 -0.42
N ARG A 78 -21.12 9.58 -1.08
CA ARG A 78 -21.18 9.78 -2.53
C ARG A 78 -20.78 8.51 -3.29
N ILE A 79 -19.75 7.82 -2.82
CA ILE A 79 -19.26 6.57 -3.45
C ILE A 79 -20.34 5.48 -3.31
N LEU A 80 -20.97 5.35 -2.14
CA LEU A 80 -22.07 4.41 -1.94
C LEU A 80 -23.26 4.74 -2.86
N ALA A 81 -23.64 6.00 -2.96
CA ALA A 81 -24.74 6.44 -3.82
C ALA A 81 -24.46 6.16 -5.31
N ALA A 82 -23.21 6.31 -5.77
CA ALA A 82 -22.84 6.00 -7.15
C ALA A 82 -22.98 4.50 -7.45
N ARG A 83 -22.54 3.61 -6.54
CA ARG A 83 -22.71 2.15 -6.63
C ARG A 83 -24.18 1.77 -6.65
N GLN A 84 -24.96 2.29 -5.70
CA GLN A 84 -26.40 2.01 -5.62
C GLN A 84 -27.12 2.39 -6.92
N ARG A 85 -26.83 3.58 -7.45
CA ARG A 85 -27.42 4.04 -8.72
C ARG A 85 -27.05 3.14 -9.90
N PHE A 86 -25.80 2.59 -9.94
CA PHE A 86 -25.39 1.65 -10.97
C PHE A 86 -26.22 0.36 -10.91
N GLN A 87 -26.40 -0.19 -9.71
CA GLN A 87 -27.20 -1.42 -9.48
C GLN A 87 -28.70 -1.20 -9.82
N GLU A 88 -29.30 -0.10 -9.39
CA GLU A 88 -30.70 0.26 -9.69
C GLU A 88 -30.96 0.35 -11.20
N ARG A 89 -29.96 0.81 -11.97
CA ARG A 89 -30.04 0.88 -13.43
C ARG A 89 -29.87 -0.48 -14.11
N LYS A 90 -29.53 -1.52 -13.38
CA LYS A 90 -29.21 -2.85 -13.91
C LYS A 90 -28.20 -2.78 -15.06
N SER A 91 -27.17 -1.94 -14.87
CA SER A 91 -26.14 -1.68 -15.87
C SER A 91 -25.28 -2.93 -16.07
N MET A 92 -24.72 -3.08 -17.27
CA MET A 92 -23.86 -4.23 -17.60
C MET A 92 -22.51 -4.13 -16.93
N GLU A 93 -22.06 -5.25 -16.32
CA GLU A 93 -20.76 -5.32 -15.63
C GLU A 93 -19.59 -5.63 -16.58
N VAL A 94 -19.73 -6.62 -17.41
CA VAL A 94 -18.62 -7.14 -18.25
C VAL A 94 -18.73 -6.65 -19.67
N HIS A 95 -17.80 -5.80 -20.08
CA HIS A 95 -17.79 -5.15 -21.39
C HIS A 95 -16.69 -5.70 -22.31
N LYS A 96 -16.65 -7.01 -22.55
CA LYS A 96 -15.62 -7.62 -23.43
C LYS A 96 -15.74 -7.23 -24.89
N THR A 97 -16.96 -7.12 -25.39
CA THR A 97 -17.28 -6.83 -26.79
C THR A 97 -18.07 -5.53 -26.98
N TYR A 98 -18.48 -4.91 -25.88
CA TYR A 98 -19.15 -3.62 -25.85
C TYR A 98 -18.24 -2.60 -25.19
N PHE A 99 -18.30 -1.36 -25.63
CA PHE A 99 -17.57 -0.25 -24.99
C PHE A 99 -18.30 0.24 -23.76
N SER A 100 -17.60 0.28 -22.63
CA SER A 100 -18.12 0.85 -21.40
C SER A 100 -17.92 2.37 -21.37
N PRO A 101 -18.99 3.17 -21.23
CA PRO A 101 -18.84 4.62 -21.07
C PRO A 101 -18.08 4.95 -19.76
N TYR A 102 -18.19 4.13 -18.75
CA TYR A 102 -17.51 4.34 -17.46
C TYR A 102 -16.00 4.12 -17.59
N VAL A 103 -15.58 3.05 -18.26
CA VAL A 103 -14.14 2.79 -18.51
C VAL A 103 -13.54 3.90 -19.37
N ALA A 104 -14.26 4.35 -20.41
CA ALA A 104 -13.81 5.44 -21.27
C ALA A 104 -13.66 6.76 -20.50
N ALA A 105 -14.67 7.11 -19.67
CA ALA A 105 -14.64 8.31 -18.83
C ALA A 105 -13.54 8.25 -17.78
N LEU A 106 -13.34 7.09 -17.12
CA LEU A 106 -12.27 6.90 -16.15
C LEU A 106 -10.88 7.08 -16.79
N GLY A 107 -10.67 6.52 -17.99
CA GLY A 107 -9.43 6.71 -18.75
C GLY A 107 -9.18 8.18 -19.10
N HIS A 108 -10.23 8.90 -19.53
CA HIS A 108 -10.16 10.34 -19.77
C HIS A 108 -9.82 11.12 -18.51
N ASN A 109 -10.50 10.86 -17.39
CA ASN A 109 -10.24 11.56 -16.13
C ASN A 109 -8.79 11.38 -15.67
N LEU A 110 -8.21 10.19 -15.81
CA LEU A 110 -6.80 9.99 -15.49
C LEU A 110 -5.88 10.76 -16.43
N ALA A 111 -6.18 10.82 -17.72
CA ALA A 111 -5.40 11.59 -18.70
C ALA A 111 -5.41 13.11 -18.39
N GLU A 112 -6.54 13.65 -17.92
CA GLU A 112 -6.65 15.06 -17.52
C GLU A 112 -5.88 15.39 -16.23
N LEU A 113 -5.73 14.41 -15.34
CA LEU A 113 -5.09 14.60 -14.02
C LEU A 113 -3.59 14.37 -14.03
N LEU A 114 -3.07 13.59 -14.99
CA LEU A 114 -1.68 13.19 -15.03
C LEU A 114 -0.86 14.11 -15.98
N PRO A 115 0.42 14.36 -15.63
CA PRO A 115 1.26 15.25 -16.44
C PRO A 115 1.76 14.58 -17.72
N GLY A 116 2.09 15.43 -18.69
CA GLY A 116 2.70 15.01 -19.96
C GLY A 116 1.75 14.22 -20.84
N ASP A 117 2.23 13.11 -21.35
CA ASP A 117 1.51 12.16 -22.21
C ASP A 117 1.17 10.83 -21.52
N LEU A 118 1.03 10.83 -20.20
CA LEU A 118 0.49 9.73 -19.40
C LEU A 118 -1.03 9.64 -19.58
N ASN A 119 -1.49 9.09 -20.71
CA ASN A 119 -2.88 9.14 -21.11
C ASN A 119 -3.47 7.79 -21.59
N MET A 120 -2.68 6.71 -21.56
CA MET A 120 -3.14 5.38 -21.96
C MET A 120 -3.29 4.46 -20.75
N SER A 121 -4.53 4.27 -20.31
CA SER A 121 -4.87 3.54 -19.08
C SER A 121 -5.35 2.13 -19.36
N PHE A 122 -5.00 1.20 -18.45
CA PHE A 122 -5.62 -0.11 -18.33
C PHE A 122 -6.01 -0.36 -16.86
N PHE A 123 -7.15 -1.01 -16.62
CA PHE A 123 -7.77 -1.13 -15.30
C PHE A 123 -7.87 -2.59 -14.81
N PRO A 124 -6.80 -3.18 -14.26
CA PRO A 124 -6.86 -4.48 -13.56
C PRO A 124 -7.48 -4.35 -12.16
N ASN A 125 -7.52 -5.47 -11.41
CA ASN A 125 -8.29 -5.54 -10.16
C ASN A 125 -7.45 -5.27 -8.92
N SER A 126 -6.15 -5.43 -8.99
CA SER A 126 -5.26 -5.26 -7.84
C SER A 126 -3.96 -4.55 -8.22
N GLY A 127 -3.32 -3.93 -7.22
CA GLY A 127 -2.03 -3.29 -7.44
C GLY A 127 -0.96 -4.25 -7.97
N ALA A 128 -0.97 -5.52 -7.53
CA ALA A 128 -0.05 -6.53 -8.04
C ALA A 128 -0.26 -6.82 -9.52
N GLU A 129 -1.52 -6.89 -9.98
CA GLU A 129 -1.85 -7.03 -11.40
C GLU A 129 -1.46 -5.77 -12.20
N ALA A 130 -1.62 -4.58 -11.62
CA ALA A 130 -1.18 -3.33 -12.26
C ALA A 130 0.33 -3.32 -12.48
N VAL A 131 1.12 -3.73 -11.47
CA VAL A 131 2.57 -3.87 -11.59
C VAL A 131 2.94 -4.91 -12.66
N GLU A 132 2.34 -6.10 -12.64
CA GLU A 132 2.62 -7.13 -13.64
C GLU A 132 2.22 -6.70 -15.05
N GLY A 133 1.10 -5.99 -15.20
CA GLY A 133 0.65 -5.40 -16.45
C GLY A 133 1.63 -4.34 -16.99
N ALA A 134 2.11 -3.45 -16.12
CA ALA A 134 3.10 -2.42 -16.43
C ALA A 134 4.45 -3.02 -16.88
N VAL A 135 4.93 -4.02 -16.16
CA VAL A 135 6.19 -4.74 -16.48
C VAL A 135 6.04 -5.50 -17.82
N LYS A 136 4.90 -6.16 -18.03
CA LYS A 136 4.58 -6.83 -19.30
C LYS A 136 4.54 -5.86 -20.47
N LEU A 137 3.94 -4.67 -20.30
CA LEU A 137 3.92 -3.62 -21.31
C LEU A 137 5.34 -3.15 -21.64
N ALA A 138 6.18 -2.89 -20.63
CA ALA A 138 7.56 -2.49 -20.81
C ALA A 138 8.39 -3.56 -21.56
N TYR A 139 8.18 -4.83 -21.27
CA TYR A 139 8.82 -5.94 -21.98
C TYR A 139 8.39 -5.98 -23.47
N LYS A 140 7.08 -5.84 -23.73
CA LYS A 140 6.53 -5.79 -25.10
C LYS A 140 6.98 -4.56 -25.88
N TYR A 141 7.16 -3.40 -25.24
CA TYR A 141 7.70 -2.20 -25.86
C TYR A 141 9.05 -2.44 -26.53
N HIS A 142 9.87 -3.32 -25.96
CA HIS A 142 11.14 -3.76 -26.52
C HIS A 142 11.04 -4.97 -27.49
N GLY A 143 9.83 -5.45 -27.75
CA GLY A 143 9.61 -6.62 -28.62
C GLY A 143 10.25 -7.90 -28.09
N GLY A 144 10.38 -8.04 -26.78
CA GLY A 144 10.97 -9.21 -26.14
C GLY A 144 12.49 -9.36 -26.34
N ARG A 145 13.18 -8.33 -26.83
CA ARG A 145 14.62 -8.39 -27.12
C ARG A 145 15.51 -8.16 -25.92
N ARG A 146 14.97 -7.60 -24.85
CA ARG A 146 15.67 -7.33 -23.59
C ARG A 146 15.15 -8.27 -22.51
N SER A 147 16.03 -8.72 -21.63
CA SER A 147 15.71 -9.77 -20.66
C SER A 147 15.71 -9.33 -19.18
N ARG A 148 16.11 -8.09 -18.89
CA ARG A 148 16.34 -7.63 -17.52
C ARG A 148 15.34 -6.58 -17.09
N VAL A 149 14.79 -6.74 -15.86
CA VAL A 149 14.04 -5.72 -15.14
C VAL A 149 14.76 -5.38 -13.84
N LEU A 150 14.89 -4.10 -13.53
CA LEU A 150 15.57 -3.66 -12.32
C LEU A 150 14.58 -3.15 -11.29
N ARG A 151 14.86 -3.46 -10.02
CA ARG A 151 14.13 -2.95 -8.86
C ARG A 151 15.10 -2.53 -7.76
N ALA A 152 14.64 -1.64 -6.86
CA ALA A 152 15.43 -1.31 -5.67
C ALA A 152 15.48 -2.49 -4.67
N ASP A 153 16.51 -2.54 -3.83
CA ASP A 153 16.63 -3.48 -2.71
C ASP A 153 15.52 -3.24 -1.67
N ILE A 154 15.15 -1.98 -1.45
CA ILE A 154 13.97 -1.56 -0.68
C ILE A 154 12.82 -1.39 -1.65
N SER A 155 11.83 -2.28 -1.65
CA SER A 155 10.67 -2.19 -2.53
C SER A 155 9.52 -3.09 -2.08
N PHE A 156 8.28 -2.69 -2.40
CA PHE A 156 7.10 -3.52 -2.25
C PHE A 156 6.14 -3.32 -3.42
N HIS A 157 6.12 -4.27 -4.33
CA HIS A 157 5.33 -4.20 -5.58
C HIS A 157 4.23 -5.25 -5.69
N GLY A 158 3.99 -6.01 -4.62
CA GLY A 158 2.95 -7.04 -4.55
C GLY A 158 3.46 -8.40 -4.08
N LYS A 159 2.58 -9.40 -4.12
CA LYS A 159 2.81 -10.74 -3.59
C LYS A 159 2.46 -11.87 -4.57
N LEU A 160 2.16 -11.57 -5.84
CA LEU A 160 2.03 -12.57 -6.89
C LEU A 160 3.43 -13.02 -7.36
N LEU A 161 3.53 -14.01 -8.24
CA LEU A 161 4.83 -14.52 -8.69
C LEU A 161 5.71 -13.44 -9.33
N GLY A 162 5.18 -12.66 -10.26
CA GLY A 162 5.90 -11.59 -10.93
C GLY A 162 6.15 -10.40 -10.00
N SER A 163 5.12 -9.81 -9.46
CA SER A 163 5.21 -8.66 -8.57
C SER A 163 5.94 -8.97 -7.25
N GLY A 164 5.80 -10.20 -6.74
CA GLY A 164 6.56 -10.68 -5.58
C GLY A 164 8.05 -10.82 -5.85
N SER A 165 8.44 -11.17 -7.09
CA SER A 165 9.86 -11.19 -7.51
C SER A 165 10.48 -9.80 -7.57
N LEU A 166 9.64 -8.77 -7.76
CA LEU A 166 10.03 -7.36 -7.77
C LEU A 166 9.94 -6.71 -6.38
N THR A 167 9.44 -7.43 -5.36
CA THR A 167 9.40 -6.98 -3.97
C THR A 167 10.71 -7.32 -3.26
N GLY A 168 11.34 -6.32 -2.62
CA GLY A 168 12.60 -6.45 -1.89
C GLY A 168 12.43 -7.02 -0.48
N GLN A 169 13.51 -7.06 0.28
CA GLN A 169 13.69 -7.35 1.71
C GLN A 169 13.01 -8.60 2.33
N ASN A 170 11.94 -9.16 1.76
CA ASN A 170 11.19 -10.28 2.36
C ASN A 170 10.95 -11.46 1.43
N GLN A 171 11.68 -11.57 0.32
CA GLN A 171 11.56 -12.72 -0.57
C GLN A 171 11.83 -14.06 0.13
N SER A 172 12.65 -14.06 1.19
CA SER A 172 12.91 -15.25 2.00
C SER A 172 11.65 -15.85 2.66
N GLY A 173 10.56 -15.09 2.76
CA GLY A 173 9.27 -15.58 3.26
C GLY A 173 8.37 -16.20 2.20
N PHE A 174 8.59 -15.93 0.92
CA PHE A 174 7.70 -16.39 -0.15
C PHE A 174 8.03 -17.78 -0.70
N GLN A 175 9.22 -18.31 -0.49
CA GLN A 175 9.64 -19.67 -0.81
C GLN A 175 9.28 -20.19 -2.23
N PHE A 176 9.13 -19.29 -3.21
CA PHE A 176 8.89 -19.65 -4.60
C PHE A 176 10.02 -19.09 -5.50
N PRO A 177 10.31 -19.73 -6.63
CA PRO A 177 11.26 -19.20 -7.59
C PRO A 177 10.75 -17.89 -8.18
N GLY A 178 11.60 -16.85 -8.16
CA GLY A 178 11.27 -15.57 -8.79
C GLY A 178 11.25 -15.67 -10.31
N ILE A 179 10.70 -14.63 -10.97
CA ILE A 179 10.86 -14.48 -12.42
C ILE A 179 12.33 -14.27 -12.76
N PRO A 180 12.82 -14.80 -13.91
CA PRO A 180 14.22 -14.62 -14.32
C PRO A 180 14.50 -13.16 -14.68
N GLY A 181 15.77 -12.77 -14.62
CA GLY A 181 16.23 -11.47 -15.13
C GLY A 181 16.00 -10.27 -14.21
N VAL A 182 15.64 -10.47 -12.94
CA VAL A 182 15.53 -9.37 -11.96
C VAL A 182 16.92 -8.93 -11.49
N GLY A 183 17.27 -7.67 -11.75
CA GLY A 183 18.44 -7.00 -11.18
C GLY A 183 18.05 -6.14 -9.98
N ILE A 184 18.98 -5.96 -9.04
CA ILE A 184 18.73 -5.26 -7.77
C ILE A 184 19.76 -4.15 -7.61
N PHE A 185 19.30 -2.91 -7.43
CA PHE A 185 20.11 -1.75 -7.11
C PHE A 185 19.79 -1.19 -5.73
N ARG A 186 20.68 -0.36 -5.15
CA ARG A 186 20.43 0.28 -3.86
C ARG A 186 19.45 1.43 -4.01
N TYR A 187 18.45 1.47 -3.15
CA TYR A 187 17.42 2.52 -3.13
C TYR A 187 18.06 3.91 -2.94
N GLY A 188 17.74 4.85 -3.83
CA GLY A 188 18.25 6.22 -3.77
C GLY A 188 19.72 6.40 -4.21
N ASP A 189 20.38 5.36 -4.71
CA ASP A 189 21.77 5.39 -5.16
C ASP A 189 21.85 5.28 -6.69
N LEU A 190 21.97 6.42 -7.36
CA LEU A 190 22.02 6.50 -8.84
C LEU A 190 23.24 5.80 -9.42
N GLU A 191 24.38 5.82 -8.73
CA GLU A 191 25.60 5.19 -9.20
C GLU A 191 25.46 3.64 -9.19
N SER A 192 24.77 3.11 -8.19
CA SER A 192 24.39 1.70 -8.14
C SER A 192 23.54 1.30 -9.35
N VAL A 193 22.62 2.16 -9.80
CA VAL A 193 21.81 1.91 -11.02
C VAL A 193 22.67 1.97 -12.27
N ARG A 194 23.51 3.01 -12.42
CA ARG A 194 24.40 3.20 -13.58
C ARG A 194 25.35 2.00 -13.75
N THR A 195 25.97 1.57 -12.67
CA THR A 195 26.88 0.41 -12.65
C THR A 195 26.13 -0.83 -13.13
N LEU A 196 24.97 -1.11 -12.56
CA LEU A 196 24.20 -2.31 -12.93
C LEU A 196 23.72 -2.26 -14.38
N VAL A 197 23.28 -1.11 -14.90
CA VAL A 197 22.90 -0.95 -16.31
C VAL A 197 24.10 -1.15 -17.24
N ALA A 198 25.28 -0.68 -16.84
CA ALA A 198 26.52 -0.86 -17.60
C ALA A 198 26.98 -2.33 -17.64
N GLU A 199 26.81 -3.07 -16.56
CA GLU A 199 27.12 -4.51 -16.47
C GLU A 199 26.15 -5.37 -17.28
N LEU A 200 24.92 -4.92 -17.45
CA LEU A 200 23.84 -5.64 -18.16
C LEU A 200 23.73 -5.16 -19.61
N ARG A 201 24.82 -5.25 -20.35
CA ARG A 201 24.86 -4.97 -21.80
C ARG A 201 24.94 -6.25 -22.61
N THR A 202 24.33 -6.23 -23.78
CA THR A 202 24.47 -7.29 -24.79
C THR A 202 25.87 -7.26 -25.40
N ASP A 203 26.26 -8.31 -26.13
CA ASP A 203 27.51 -8.37 -26.89
C ASP A 203 27.65 -7.23 -27.93
N LYS A 204 26.53 -6.61 -28.30
CA LYS A 204 26.48 -5.43 -29.20
C LYS A 204 26.63 -4.11 -28.46
N GLY A 205 26.79 -4.11 -27.15
CA GLY A 205 26.92 -2.94 -26.31
C GLY A 205 25.59 -2.22 -26.01
N GLU A 206 24.43 -2.77 -26.42
CA GLU A 206 23.12 -2.24 -26.09
C GLU A 206 22.69 -2.67 -24.69
N SER A 207 21.89 -1.86 -24.00
CA SER A 207 21.32 -2.25 -22.69
C SER A 207 20.37 -3.45 -22.85
N ASP A 208 20.54 -4.47 -22.01
CA ASP A 208 19.61 -5.60 -21.88
C ASP A 208 18.45 -5.32 -20.89
N VAL A 209 18.43 -4.12 -20.29
CA VAL A 209 17.40 -3.71 -19.33
C VAL A 209 16.19 -3.16 -20.08
N TYR A 210 15.01 -3.78 -19.88
CA TYR A 210 13.77 -3.29 -20.47
C TYR A 210 13.02 -2.31 -19.58
N ALA A 211 13.14 -2.42 -18.26
CA ALA A 211 12.45 -1.55 -17.31
C ALA A 211 13.20 -1.36 -15.99
N ILE A 212 12.99 -0.20 -15.36
CA ILE A 212 13.37 0.08 -13.97
C ILE A 212 12.09 0.46 -13.24
N LEU A 213 11.80 -0.23 -12.13
CA LEU A 213 10.64 -0.04 -11.28
C LEU A 213 11.07 0.49 -9.92
N ILE A 214 10.41 1.56 -9.44
CA ILE A 214 10.69 2.16 -8.14
C ILE A 214 9.46 2.82 -7.52
N GLU A 215 9.39 2.82 -6.19
CA GLU A 215 8.51 3.68 -5.39
C GLU A 215 9.24 5.01 -5.14
N PRO A 216 8.78 6.18 -5.62
CA PRO A 216 9.41 7.47 -5.29
C PRO A 216 9.50 7.75 -3.80
N LEU A 217 8.49 7.30 -3.04
CA LEU A 217 8.50 7.15 -1.60
C LEU A 217 8.10 5.72 -1.25
N SER A 218 8.99 4.96 -0.63
CA SER A 218 8.69 3.61 -0.17
C SER A 218 7.78 3.65 1.05
N ALA A 219 6.50 3.38 0.84
CA ALA A 219 5.51 3.35 1.92
C ALA A 219 5.75 2.23 2.95
N SER A 220 6.58 1.24 2.61
CA SER A 220 6.90 0.14 3.54
C SER A 220 8.03 0.46 4.51
N THR A 221 8.91 1.42 4.17
CA THR A 221 10.08 1.80 4.96
C THR A 221 10.15 3.30 5.24
N MET A 222 9.27 4.10 4.64
CA MET A 222 9.29 5.58 4.70
C MET A 222 10.59 6.20 4.18
N ASN A 223 11.34 5.47 3.34
CA ASN A 223 12.45 6.03 2.61
C ASN A 223 11.94 6.76 1.37
N GLU A 224 12.48 7.94 1.11
CA GLU A 224 12.13 8.79 -0.02
C GLU A 224 13.33 8.91 -0.97
N CYS A 225 13.07 8.87 -2.26
CA CYS A 225 14.06 9.22 -3.27
C CYS A 225 14.24 10.73 -3.34
N SER A 226 15.47 11.20 -3.40
CA SER A 226 15.73 12.61 -3.67
C SER A 226 15.31 13.00 -5.09
N GLU A 227 14.98 14.28 -5.29
CA GLU A 227 14.69 14.82 -6.63
C GLU A 227 15.85 14.57 -7.59
N GLU A 228 17.10 14.78 -7.14
CA GLU A 228 18.31 14.54 -7.93
C GLU A 228 18.40 13.08 -8.41
N PHE A 229 18.13 12.12 -7.52
CA PHE A 229 18.10 10.71 -7.88
C PHE A 229 17.02 10.40 -8.95
N LEU A 230 15.80 10.88 -8.74
CA LEU A 230 14.69 10.61 -9.66
C LEU A 230 14.90 11.25 -11.04
N ARG A 231 15.45 12.47 -11.09
CA ARG A 231 15.83 13.13 -12.36
C ARG A 231 16.96 12.39 -13.05
N GLY A 232 18.02 12.05 -12.33
CA GLY A 232 19.14 11.28 -12.88
C GLY A 232 18.69 9.89 -13.36
N LEU A 233 17.74 9.27 -12.68
CA LEU A 233 17.13 8.00 -13.12
C LEU A 233 16.32 8.18 -14.41
N ARG A 234 15.54 9.27 -14.52
CA ARG A 234 14.80 9.61 -15.75
C ARG A 234 15.74 9.86 -16.94
N GLU A 235 16.81 10.60 -16.72
CA GLU A 235 17.84 10.88 -17.74
C GLU A 235 18.52 9.58 -18.21
N LEU A 236 18.94 8.74 -17.27
CA LEU A 236 19.54 7.44 -17.58
C LEU A 236 18.58 6.57 -18.39
N CYS A 237 17.31 6.46 -17.96
CA CYS A 237 16.29 5.68 -18.68
C CYS A 237 16.05 6.21 -20.10
N THR A 238 16.07 7.52 -20.27
CA THR A 238 15.93 8.15 -21.60
C THR A 238 17.13 7.84 -22.49
N ALA A 239 18.35 8.00 -21.99
CA ALA A 239 19.57 7.74 -22.75
C ALA A 239 19.73 6.28 -23.17
N GLU A 240 19.38 5.34 -22.31
CA GLU A 240 19.49 3.90 -22.53
C GLU A 240 18.21 3.29 -23.14
N ASN A 241 17.19 4.10 -23.42
CA ASN A 241 15.87 3.67 -23.88
C ASN A 241 15.30 2.56 -22.97
N ILE A 242 15.31 2.79 -21.65
CA ILE A 242 14.73 1.92 -20.62
C ILE A 242 13.39 2.49 -20.20
N VAL A 243 12.37 1.66 -20.01
CA VAL A 243 11.06 2.11 -19.53
C VAL A 243 11.12 2.36 -18.04
N LEU A 244 10.84 3.59 -17.61
CA LEU A 244 10.79 3.98 -16.19
C LEU A 244 9.38 3.81 -15.64
N LEU A 245 9.23 2.99 -14.59
CA LEU A 245 7.98 2.73 -13.90
C LEU A 245 8.00 3.34 -12.51
N PHE A 246 7.01 4.19 -12.19
CA PHE A 246 6.76 4.63 -10.82
C PHE A 246 5.59 3.86 -10.22
N ASP A 247 5.83 3.23 -9.07
CA ASP A 247 4.78 2.61 -8.27
C ASP A 247 4.29 3.61 -7.22
N GLU A 248 3.08 4.10 -7.43
CA GLU A 248 2.39 5.04 -6.55
C GLU A 248 1.09 4.44 -6.01
N ILE A 249 1.05 3.11 -5.90
CA ILE A 249 -0.11 2.39 -5.39
C ILE A 249 -0.50 2.85 -3.99
N TYR A 250 0.48 3.21 -3.15
CA TYR A 250 0.23 3.69 -1.80
C TYR A 250 0.18 5.22 -1.70
N THR A 251 1.10 5.89 -2.35
CA THR A 251 1.39 7.31 -2.19
C THR A 251 0.48 8.22 -3.00
N GLY A 252 -0.24 7.65 -3.94
CA GLY A 252 -1.20 8.37 -4.78
C GLY A 252 -2.46 8.86 -4.05
N TRP A 253 -3.23 9.63 -4.78
CA TRP A 253 -4.55 10.16 -4.38
C TRP A 253 -4.48 11.09 -3.17
N GLY A 254 -3.51 12.00 -3.21
CA GLY A 254 -3.38 13.08 -2.23
C GLY A 254 -2.61 12.71 -0.97
N LYS A 255 -2.31 11.43 -0.72
CA LYS A 255 -1.80 10.92 0.56
C LYS A 255 -0.59 11.65 1.12
N THR A 256 0.33 12.07 0.25
CA THR A 256 1.59 12.74 0.62
C THR A 256 1.61 14.24 0.38
N GLY A 257 0.44 14.85 0.12
CA GLY A 257 0.31 16.30 -0.09
C GLY A 257 0.35 16.75 -1.55
N THR A 258 0.53 15.84 -2.49
CA THR A 258 0.36 16.00 -3.94
C THR A 258 -0.52 14.88 -4.46
N LEU A 259 -1.14 15.00 -5.64
CA LEU A 259 -2.05 13.95 -6.17
C LEU A 259 -1.33 12.60 -6.29
N PHE A 260 -0.14 12.59 -6.87
CA PHE A 260 0.85 11.51 -6.80
C PHE A 260 2.15 12.07 -6.26
N HIS A 261 2.94 11.29 -5.55
CA HIS A 261 4.12 11.78 -4.85
C HIS A 261 5.16 12.41 -5.80
N PHE A 262 5.38 11.79 -6.97
CA PHE A 262 6.33 12.30 -7.97
C PHE A 262 5.95 13.69 -8.52
N MET A 263 4.67 14.07 -8.47
CA MET A 263 4.19 15.35 -9.00
C MET A 263 4.64 16.56 -8.18
N ARG A 264 5.32 16.35 -7.06
CA ARG A 264 6.00 17.41 -6.32
C ARG A 264 7.23 17.96 -7.07
N TYR A 265 7.72 17.23 -8.05
CA TYR A 265 8.89 17.57 -8.84
C TYR A 265 8.45 17.95 -10.28
N GLU A 266 8.33 19.23 -10.54
CA GLU A 266 7.86 19.75 -11.83
C GLU A 266 8.64 19.17 -13.00
N GLY A 267 7.92 18.72 -14.05
CA GLY A 267 8.51 18.16 -15.27
C GLY A 267 9.07 16.73 -15.14
N LEU A 268 9.04 16.12 -13.95
CA LEU A 268 9.40 14.72 -13.79
C LEU A 268 8.21 13.83 -14.18
N VAL A 269 8.35 13.01 -15.21
CA VAL A 269 7.29 12.12 -15.70
C VAL A 269 7.86 10.72 -15.95
N PRO A 270 7.29 9.66 -15.35
CA PRO A 270 7.66 8.28 -15.67
C PRO A 270 7.09 7.87 -17.04
N ASP A 271 7.55 6.75 -17.57
CA ASP A 271 6.94 6.15 -18.78
C ASP A 271 5.66 5.39 -18.45
N ILE A 272 5.58 4.82 -17.26
CA ILE A 272 4.38 4.13 -16.73
C ILE A 272 4.23 4.46 -15.24
N LEU A 273 2.99 4.74 -14.85
CA LEU A 273 2.55 4.91 -13.46
C LEU A 273 1.65 3.75 -13.07
N THR A 274 1.84 3.16 -11.89
CA THR A 274 0.88 2.21 -11.31
C THR A 274 0.15 2.81 -10.11
N THR A 275 -1.17 2.59 -10.04
CA THR A 275 -2.01 3.03 -8.93
C THR A 275 -3.09 2.02 -8.57
N SER A 276 -3.56 2.04 -7.32
CA SER A 276 -4.58 1.17 -6.75
C SER A 276 -5.08 1.73 -5.42
N LYS A 277 -5.38 0.88 -4.46
CA LYS A 277 -5.78 1.23 -3.08
C LYS A 277 -6.88 2.28 -3.05
N SER A 278 -6.54 3.52 -2.70
CA SER A 278 -7.48 4.63 -2.60
C SER A 278 -8.16 5.00 -3.93
N PHE A 279 -7.61 4.59 -5.06
CA PHE A 279 -8.25 4.69 -6.37
C PHE A 279 -9.64 4.06 -6.41
N GLY A 280 -9.84 2.98 -5.67
CA GLY A 280 -11.13 2.29 -5.53
C GLY A 280 -12.05 2.87 -4.44
N GLY A 281 -11.71 4.02 -3.83
CA GLY A 281 -12.56 4.69 -2.83
C GLY A 281 -12.90 3.86 -1.59
N GLY A 282 -12.08 2.85 -1.26
CA GLY A 282 -12.34 1.95 -0.15
C GLY A 282 -13.45 0.91 -0.40
N LYS A 283 -14.00 0.85 -1.61
CA LYS A 283 -15.16 0.00 -1.98
C LYS A 283 -14.93 -0.90 -3.18
N SER A 284 -13.91 -0.61 -3.97
CA SER A 284 -13.69 -1.27 -5.25
C SER A 284 -12.32 -1.93 -5.31
N SER A 285 -12.29 -3.16 -5.83
CA SER A 285 -11.06 -3.85 -6.20
C SER A 285 -10.67 -3.44 -7.62
N ILE A 286 -10.13 -2.23 -7.75
CA ILE A 286 -9.66 -1.67 -9.02
C ILE A 286 -8.24 -1.11 -8.87
N SER A 287 -7.50 -1.17 -9.95
CA SER A 287 -6.18 -0.56 -10.09
C SER A 287 -6.03 0.01 -11.49
N ALA A 288 -4.95 0.73 -11.74
CA ALA A 288 -4.57 1.13 -13.08
C ALA A 288 -3.05 1.07 -13.25
N PHE A 289 -2.61 0.77 -14.47
CA PHE A 289 -1.36 1.29 -14.95
C PHE A 289 -1.66 2.29 -16.06
N VAL A 290 -1.00 3.43 -16.01
CA VAL A 290 -1.15 4.51 -16.98
C VAL A 290 0.20 4.72 -17.65
N ALA A 291 0.23 4.56 -18.97
CA ALA A 291 1.44 4.67 -19.76
C ALA A 291 1.43 5.91 -20.63
N ARG A 292 2.60 6.39 -20.99
CA ARG A 292 2.78 7.37 -22.05
C ARG A 292 2.28 6.77 -23.37
N GLU A 293 1.58 7.59 -24.16
CA GLU A 293 0.98 7.16 -25.42
C GLU A 293 1.97 6.44 -26.36
N PRO A 294 3.20 6.94 -26.61
CA PRO A 294 4.15 6.25 -27.48
C PRO A 294 4.57 4.87 -26.98
N VAL A 295 4.66 4.70 -25.65
CA VAL A 295 5.02 3.41 -25.02
C VAL A 295 3.90 2.39 -25.18
N PHE A 296 2.65 2.80 -24.88
CA PHE A 296 1.49 1.93 -25.00
C PHE A 296 1.22 1.53 -26.46
N ARG A 297 1.19 2.50 -27.37
CA ARG A 297 0.89 2.25 -28.79
C ARG A 297 1.90 1.31 -29.42
N LYS A 298 3.19 1.51 -29.15
CA LYS A 298 4.24 0.62 -29.68
C LYS A 298 4.09 -0.82 -29.18
N ALA A 299 3.61 -1.02 -27.96
CA ALA A 299 3.46 -2.35 -27.38
C ALA A 299 2.17 -3.05 -27.78
N TYR A 300 1.03 -2.34 -27.81
CA TYR A 300 -0.31 -2.95 -27.86
C TYR A 300 -1.23 -2.43 -28.96
N ASP A 301 -0.89 -1.34 -29.68
CA ASP A 301 -1.77 -0.78 -30.72
C ASP A 301 -1.60 -1.56 -32.03
N ASN A 302 -2.01 -2.82 -32.01
CA ASN A 302 -2.03 -3.68 -33.19
C ASN A 302 -3.17 -4.69 -33.10
N LEU A 303 -3.65 -5.16 -34.26
CA LEU A 303 -4.80 -6.07 -34.35
C LEU A 303 -4.59 -7.40 -33.61
N THR A 304 -3.38 -7.93 -33.59
CA THR A 304 -3.08 -9.20 -32.94
C THR A 304 -3.27 -9.09 -31.43
N ASP A 305 -2.71 -8.05 -30.79
CA ASP A 305 -2.84 -7.84 -29.36
C ASP A 305 -4.28 -7.46 -28.98
N ALA A 306 -4.96 -6.68 -29.81
CA ALA A 306 -6.37 -6.35 -29.62
C ALA A 306 -7.25 -7.61 -29.67
N LEU A 307 -7.04 -8.49 -30.67
CA LEU A 307 -7.78 -9.73 -30.82
C LEU A 307 -7.52 -10.71 -29.65
N LEU A 308 -6.27 -10.84 -29.23
CA LEU A 308 -5.86 -11.70 -28.13
C LEU A 308 -6.16 -11.08 -26.75
N GLN A 309 -6.59 -9.82 -26.70
CA GLN A 309 -6.76 -9.05 -25.45
C GLN A 309 -5.53 -9.17 -24.54
N SER A 310 -4.33 -9.02 -25.13
CA SER A 310 -3.04 -9.31 -24.47
C SER A 310 -2.77 -8.51 -23.20
N THR A 311 -3.45 -7.37 -23.02
CA THR A 311 -3.39 -6.55 -21.79
C THR A 311 -4.22 -7.11 -20.65
N SER A 312 -5.24 -7.95 -20.96
CA SER A 312 -6.37 -8.17 -20.05
C SER A 312 -6.29 -9.48 -19.25
N THR A 313 -7.02 -9.47 -18.14
CA THR A 313 -7.60 -10.62 -17.46
C THR A 313 -9.11 -10.66 -17.74
N THR A 314 -9.82 -11.69 -17.31
CA THR A 314 -11.29 -11.73 -17.49
C THR A 314 -12.00 -10.58 -16.79
N TYR A 315 -11.58 -10.27 -15.58
CA TYR A 315 -12.12 -9.16 -14.78
C TYR A 315 -11.21 -7.94 -14.94
N TYR A 316 -11.54 -7.05 -15.86
CA TYR A 316 -10.89 -5.75 -16.00
C TYR A 316 -11.92 -4.69 -16.38
N GLY A 317 -11.78 -3.49 -15.86
CA GLY A 317 -12.69 -2.38 -16.16
C GLY A 317 -14.15 -2.72 -15.87
N PHE A 318 -14.42 -3.45 -14.78
CA PHE A 318 -15.75 -3.86 -14.37
C PHE A 318 -16.65 -2.63 -14.18
N GLY A 319 -17.93 -2.72 -14.55
CA GLY A 319 -18.82 -1.57 -14.62
C GLY A 319 -18.98 -0.85 -13.28
N GLU A 320 -19.36 -1.56 -12.23
CA GLU A 320 -19.51 -0.99 -10.88
C GLU A 320 -18.18 -0.52 -10.30
N GLU A 321 -17.08 -1.24 -10.57
CA GLU A 321 -15.76 -0.87 -10.11
C GLU A 321 -15.29 0.44 -10.77
N ALA A 322 -15.53 0.60 -12.08
CA ALA A 322 -15.21 1.82 -12.80
C ALA A 322 -16.04 3.02 -12.32
N VAL A 323 -17.35 2.84 -12.09
CA VAL A 323 -18.24 3.87 -11.52
C VAL A 323 -17.75 4.30 -10.15
N THR A 324 -17.36 3.33 -9.32
CA THR A 324 -16.81 3.59 -7.98
C THR A 324 -15.54 4.40 -8.05
N ALA A 325 -14.63 4.05 -8.94
CA ALA A 325 -13.36 4.76 -9.13
C ALA A 325 -13.58 6.18 -9.70
N ILE A 326 -14.51 6.37 -10.64
CA ILE A 326 -14.87 7.72 -11.13
C ILE A 326 -15.28 8.61 -9.97
N GLU A 327 -16.20 8.13 -9.14
CA GLU A 327 -16.68 8.93 -8.01
C GLU A 327 -15.61 9.17 -6.96
N ALA A 328 -14.75 8.16 -6.69
CA ALA A 328 -13.61 8.32 -5.80
C ALA A 328 -12.62 9.38 -6.31
N VAL A 329 -12.32 9.37 -7.61
CA VAL A 329 -11.46 10.39 -8.26
C VAL A 329 -12.08 11.77 -8.15
N ASN A 330 -13.37 11.90 -8.46
CA ASN A 330 -14.09 13.19 -8.38
C ASN A 330 -14.06 13.75 -6.97
N VAL A 331 -14.37 12.93 -5.95
CA VAL A 331 -14.30 13.35 -4.54
C VAL A 331 -12.89 13.78 -4.16
N ALA A 332 -11.85 13.03 -4.56
CA ALA A 332 -10.47 13.37 -4.23
C ALA A 332 -10.01 14.71 -4.83
N VAL A 333 -10.52 15.06 -6.03
CA VAL A 333 -10.23 16.34 -6.71
C VAL A 333 -11.08 17.48 -6.12
N GLU A 334 -12.38 17.29 -5.98
CA GLU A 334 -13.31 18.33 -5.52
C GLU A 334 -13.06 18.73 -4.06
N ASP A 335 -12.71 17.77 -3.20
CA ASP A 335 -12.37 18.01 -1.80
C ASP A 335 -10.89 18.36 -1.58
N ASP A 336 -10.11 18.55 -2.65
CA ASP A 336 -8.66 18.84 -2.62
C ASP A 336 -7.89 17.95 -1.63
N TYR A 337 -7.87 16.64 -1.87
CA TYR A 337 -7.18 15.69 -1.00
C TYR A 337 -5.69 16.02 -0.77
N PRO A 338 -4.94 16.52 -1.76
CA PRO A 338 -3.61 17.06 -1.50
C PRO A 338 -3.57 18.13 -0.40
N ALA A 339 -4.51 19.09 -0.40
CA ALA A 339 -4.58 20.12 0.63
C ALA A 339 -4.96 19.52 1.99
N ARG A 340 -5.95 18.62 2.04
CA ARG A 340 -6.32 17.92 3.28
C ARG A 340 -5.16 17.15 3.89
N ALA A 341 -4.35 16.48 3.07
CA ALA A 341 -3.15 15.80 3.57
C ALA A 341 -2.14 16.80 4.18
N ARG A 342 -1.94 17.96 3.54
CA ARG A 342 -1.09 19.04 4.09
C ARG A 342 -1.65 19.63 5.38
N ASP A 343 -2.97 19.74 5.52
CA ASP A 343 -3.62 20.20 6.75
C ASP A 343 -3.43 19.20 7.90
N ILE A 344 -3.58 17.90 7.62
CA ILE A 344 -3.26 16.84 8.58
C ILE A 344 -1.77 16.91 8.98
N GLU A 345 -0.87 17.09 8.02
CA GLU A 345 0.58 17.20 8.27
C GLU A 345 0.94 18.36 9.19
N ARG A 346 0.28 19.52 9.05
CA ARG A 346 0.51 20.69 9.91
C ARG A 346 0.27 20.42 11.40
N ILE A 347 -0.55 19.44 11.73
CA ILE A 347 -0.83 19.00 13.11
C ILE A 347 0.06 17.81 13.45
N LEU A 348 0.08 16.81 12.57
CA LEU A 348 0.69 15.52 12.82
C LEU A 348 2.22 15.60 12.91
N ALA A 349 2.88 16.25 11.94
CA ALA A 349 4.34 16.29 11.89
C ALA A 349 4.96 17.03 13.10
N PRO A 350 4.51 18.24 13.51
CA PRO A 350 5.01 18.88 14.72
C PRO A 350 4.70 18.07 15.99
N GLY A 351 3.51 17.45 16.07
CA GLY A 351 3.12 16.61 17.18
C GLY A 351 4.03 15.39 17.36
N LEU A 352 4.31 14.69 16.26
CA LEU A 352 5.24 13.55 16.26
C LEU A 352 6.68 13.97 16.56
N ALA A 353 7.13 15.12 16.05
CA ALA A 353 8.45 15.67 16.35
C ALA A 353 8.59 16.04 17.84
N ARG A 354 7.54 16.63 18.45
CA ARG A 354 7.50 16.90 19.89
C ARG A 354 7.62 15.59 20.69
N ILE A 355 6.84 14.58 20.34
CA ILE A 355 6.86 13.27 21.01
C ILE A 355 8.25 12.61 20.89
N ALA A 356 8.87 12.67 19.70
CA ALA A 356 10.21 12.13 19.51
C ALA A 356 11.26 12.83 20.38
N LYS A 357 11.14 14.16 20.53
CA LYS A 357 12.03 14.95 21.41
C LYS A 357 11.79 14.66 22.89
N GLU A 358 10.56 14.39 23.30
CA GLU A 358 10.19 14.11 24.69
C GLU A 358 10.60 12.69 25.11
N TYR A 359 10.55 11.73 24.20
CA TYR A 359 10.90 10.32 24.46
C TYR A 359 12.08 9.85 23.58
N PRO A 360 13.28 10.46 23.70
CA PRO A 360 14.44 10.16 22.85
C PRO A 360 14.98 8.73 23.06
N ASP A 361 14.69 8.11 24.20
CA ASP A 361 15.06 6.71 24.46
C ASP A 361 14.05 5.70 23.89
N VAL A 362 12.90 6.17 23.39
CA VAL A 362 11.81 5.34 22.84
C VAL A 362 11.70 5.51 21.34
N VAL A 363 11.66 6.76 20.88
CA VAL A 363 11.55 7.12 19.46
C VAL A 363 12.92 7.46 18.89
N ALA A 364 13.33 6.70 17.88
CA ALA A 364 14.60 6.91 17.21
C ALA A 364 14.49 8.00 16.13
N GLU A 365 13.38 7.98 15.38
CA GLU A 365 13.18 8.86 14.24
C GLU A 365 11.70 8.91 13.85
N VAL A 366 11.29 9.99 13.17
CA VAL A 366 10.00 10.14 12.50
C VAL A 366 10.27 10.55 11.06
N ARG A 367 9.63 9.88 10.09
CA ARG A 367 9.68 10.22 8.66
C ARG A 367 8.30 10.23 8.08
N GLY A 368 8.07 11.01 7.05
CA GLY A 368 6.81 10.99 6.30
C GLY A 368 6.43 12.31 5.69
N HIS A 369 5.34 12.29 4.93
CA HIS A 369 4.75 13.44 4.27
C HIS A 369 3.22 13.35 4.29
N GLY A 370 2.57 14.50 4.37
CA GLY A 370 1.11 14.57 4.33
C GLY A 370 0.46 13.77 5.47
N ALA A 371 -0.42 12.87 5.10
CA ALA A 371 -1.09 11.95 6.03
C ALA A 371 -0.43 10.56 6.08
N LEU A 372 0.87 10.46 5.81
CA LEU A 372 1.62 9.20 5.83
C LEU A 372 2.94 9.37 6.57
N HIS A 373 3.02 8.86 7.80
CA HIS A 373 4.20 8.94 8.64
C HIS A 373 4.57 7.58 9.24
N GLY A 374 5.86 7.40 9.52
CA GLY A 374 6.40 6.27 10.25
C GLY A 374 7.14 6.73 11.50
N VAL A 375 6.79 6.16 12.64
CA VAL A 375 7.49 6.40 13.92
C VAL A 375 8.41 5.21 14.18
N PHE A 376 9.72 5.44 14.10
CA PHE A 376 10.74 4.41 14.30
C PHE A 376 11.10 4.33 15.78
N LEU A 377 10.98 3.13 16.34
CA LEU A 377 11.28 2.90 17.75
C LEU A 377 12.73 2.41 17.93
N HIS A 378 13.35 2.80 19.07
CA HIS A 378 14.69 2.36 19.40
C HIS A 378 14.77 0.83 19.57
N LYS A 379 15.83 0.26 18.96
CA LYS A 379 16.15 -1.18 18.97
C LYS A 379 17.47 -1.42 19.71
N GLY A 380 17.76 -0.59 20.73
CA GLY A 380 19.02 -0.64 21.46
C GLY A 380 19.25 -2.00 22.14
N PRO A 381 20.52 -2.34 22.47
CA PRO A 381 20.88 -3.65 23.04
C PRO A 381 20.06 -4.04 24.27
N LYS A 382 19.78 -3.09 25.15
CA LYS A 382 18.97 -3.28 26.38
C LYS A 382 17.53 -3.72 26.08
N VAL A 383 16.89 -3.12 25.06
CA VAL A 383 15.53 -3.47 24.65
C VAL A 383 15.51 -4.85 23.99
N LEU A 384 16.48 -5.14 23.14
CA LEU A 384 16.61 -6.45 22.50
C LEU A 384 16.94 -7.56 23.49
N GLU A 385 17.75 -7.29 24.51
CA GLU A 385 18.02 -8.23 25.61
C GLU A 385 16.74 -8.53 26.41
N LEU A 386 15.95 -7.51 26.70
CA LEU A 386 14.65 -7.69 27.38
C LEU A 386 13.71 -8.58 26.55
N VAL A 387 13.59 -8.35 25.24
CA VAL A 387 12.80 -9.21 24.34
C VAL A 387 13.29 -10.66 24.42
N THR A 388 14.60 -10.88 24.39
CA THR A 388 15.20 -12.23 24.45
C THR A 388 14.93 -12.93 25.78
N LYS A 389 14.92 -12.18 26.91
CA LYS A 389 14.57 -12.70 28.25
C LYS A 389 13.09 -13.05 28.37
N LEU A 390 12.20 -12.24 27.75
CA LEU A 390 10.75 -12.42 27.85
C LEU A 390 10.21 -13.52 26.93
N VAL A 391 10.85 -13.76 25.79
CA VAL A 391 10.41 -14.74 24.76
C VAL A 391 11.55 -15.72 24.50
N PRO A 392 11.63 -16.82 25.24
CA PRO A 392 12.67 -17.82 25.03
C PRO A 392 12.42 -18.65 23.76
N GLY A 393 13.49 -19.12 23.11
CA GLY A 393 13.43 -20.08 22.03
C GLY A 393 13.88 -19.62 20.65
N ALA A 394 13.60 -20.44 19.63
CA ALA A 394 14.08 -20.23 18.25
C ALA A 394 13.51 -18.95 17.60
N MET A 395 12.34 -18.50 18.02
CA MET A 395 11.68 -17.30 17.49
C MET A 395 12.49 -16.01 17.73
N THR A 396 13.23 -15.92 18.83
CA THR A 396 14.07 -14.76 19.16
C THR A 396 15.43 -14.75 18.44
N LYS A 397 15.77 -15.83 17.73
CA LYS A 397 16.99 -15.90 16.92
C LYS A 397 16.88 -15.03 15.65
N ASP A 398 15.67 -14.77 15.15
CA ASP A 398 15.46 -13.86 14.02
C ASP A 398 15.42 -12.39 14.51
N PRO A 399 16.40 -11.55 14.15
CA PRO A 399 16.41 -10.14 14.53
C PRO A 399 15.13 -9.39 14.11
N ARG A 400 14.53 -9.77 12.97
CA ARG A 400 13.31 -9.15 12.45
C ARG A 400 12.10 -9.42 13.35
N PHE A 401 12.03 -10.61 13.96
CA PHE A 401 10.99 -10.94 14.93
C PHE A 401 11.08 -10.06 16.18
N ARG A 402 12.30 -9.84 16.69
CA ARG A 402 12.50 -8.98 17.87
C ARG A 402 12.05 -7.54 17.63
N THR A 403 12.38 -6.98 16.46
CA THR A 403 11.96 -5.61 16.12
C THR A 403 10.45 -5.50 15.96
N LYS A 404 9.80 -6.52 15.39
CA LYS A 404 8.34 -6.58 15.29
C LYS A 404 7.66 -6.58 16.66
N LEU A 405 8.19 -7.31 17.62
CA LEU A 405 7.63 -7.33 18.99
C LEU A 405 7.63 -5.96 19.66
N ILE A 406 8.66 -5.14 19.43
CA ILE A 406 8.74 -3.78 19.98
C ILE A 406 7.57 -2.95 19.44
N THR A 407 7.43 -2.85 18.14
CA THR A 407 6.34 -2.07 17.52
C THR A 407 4.97 -2.68 17.83
N SER A 408 4.87 -4.02 17.87
CA SER A 408 3.64 -4.72 18.26
C SER A 408 3.17 -4.36 19.66
N SER A 409 4.08 -4.15 20.61
CA SER A 409 3.71 -3.77 21.98
C SER A 409 3.09 -2.38 22.04
N VAL A 410 3.54 -1.43 21.22
CA VAL A 410 2.97 -0.09 21.11
C VAL A 410 1.61 -0.14 20.39
N VAL A 411 1.53 -0.84 19.25
CA VAL A 411 0.26 -1.03 18.51
C VAL A 411 -0.82 -1.66 19.41
N ASN A 412 -0.46 -2.70 20.15
CA ASN A 412 -1.39 -3.35 21.08
C ASN A 412 -1.86 -2.39 22.19
N ALA A 413 -0.94 -1.59 22.77
CA ALA A 413 -1.27 -0.64 23.82
C ALA A 413 -2.21 0.47 23.30
N LEU A 414 -1.91 1.05 22.14
CA LEU A 414 -2.77 2.04 21.50
C LEU A 414 -4.18 1.50 21.28
N TYR A 415 -4.28 0.27 20.76
CA TYR A 415 -5.58 -0.34 20.47
C TYR A 415 -6.37 -0.64 21.75
N ARG A 416 -5.74 -1.26 22.76
CA ARG A 416 -6.43 -1.70 23.98
C ARG A 416 -6.79 -0.56 24.91
N ASP A 417 -5.83 0.33 25.16
CA ASP A 417 -5.96 1.36 26.19
C ASP A 417 -6.74 2.57 25.68
N HIS A 418 -6.67 2.84 24.35
CA HIS A 418 -7.21 4.08 23.78
C HIS A 418 -8.18 3.85 22.60
N GLY A 419 -8.34 2.63 22.11
CA GLY A 419 -9.16 2.38 20.92
C GLY A 419 -8.57 2.98 19.64
N ILE A 420 -7.26 3.05 19.52
CA ILE A 420 -6.57 3.53 18.31
C ILE A 420 -6.08 2.34 17.49
N TYR A 421 -6.55 2.22 16.26
CA TYR A 421 -6.11 1.17 15.35
C TYR A 421 -4.98 1.68 14.48
N THR A 422 -3.79 1.13 14.69
CA THR A 422 -2.57 1.38 13.92
C THR A 422 -1.94 0.07 13.48
N TYR A 423 -0.91 0.12 12.65
CA TYR A 423 -0.19 -1.05 12.17
C TYR A 423 1.30 -0.77 12.03
N TYR A 424 2.06 -1.79 11.65
CA TYR A 424 3.45 -1.67 11.20
C TYR A 424 3.65 -2.48 9.92
N THR A 425 4.62 -2.09 9.12
CA THR A 425 4.95 -2.82 7.89
C THR A 425 5.71 -4.09 8.19
N LEU A 426 5.58 -5.09 7.32
CA LEU A 426 6.34 -6.34 7.44
C LEU A 426 7.74 -6.26 6.83
N ASN A 427 8.02 -5.16 6.13
CA ASN A 427 9.28 -4.91 5.43
C ASN A 427 10.14 -3.90 6.20
N GLY A 428 11.47 -4.06 6.14
CA GLY A 428 12.41 -3.11 6.70
C GLY A 428 12.37 -2.99 8.22
N ASP A 429 12.42 -1.76 8.69
CA ASP A 429 12.60 -1.43 10.10
C ASP A 429 11.33 -1.47 10.95
N ASN A 430 10.21 -1.84 10.38
CA ASN A 430 8.90 -1.99 11.03
C ASN A 430 8.48 -0.74 11.85
N PRO A 431 8.43 0.46 11.26
CA PRO A 431 7.93 1.62 11.97
C PRO A 431 6.47 1.45 12.38
N LEU A 432 6.06 2.11 13.45
CA LEU A 432 4.64 2.33 13.72
C LEU A 432 4.11 3.24 12.62
N MET A 433 3.16 2.73 11.84
CA MET A 433 2.57 3.48 10.74
C MET A 433 1.42 4.35 11.22
N VAL A 434 1.45 5.60 10.83
CA VAL A 434 0.43 6.61 11.09
C VAL A 434 -0.08 7.09 9.74
N ALA A 435 -1.25 6.60 9.33
CA ALA A 435 -1.76 6.81 7.99
C ALA A 435 -3.28 7.07 7.97
N PRO A 436 -3.78 8.08 8.73
CA PRO A 436 -5.21 8.38 8.78
C PRO A 436 -5.80 8.63 7.41
N SER A 437 -7.10 8.39 7.26
CA SER A 437 -7.87 8.82 6.09
C SER A 437 -7.79 10.34 5.92
N LEU A 438 -7.96 10.83 4.68
CA LEU A 438 -7.89 12.28 4.39
C LEU A 438 -9.16 13.04 4.79
N VAL A 439 -10.16 12.31 5.28
CA VAL A 439 -11.36 12.87 5.91
C VAL A 439 -11.23 13.01 7.42
N ALA A 440 -10.06 12.70 7.99
CA ALA A 440 -9.80 12.92 9.41
C ALA A 440 -9.83 14.41 9.77
N GLU A 441 -10.54 14.72 10.84
CA GLU A 441 -10.68 16.08 11.35
C GLU A 441 -9.52 16.43 12.31
N PRO A 442 -9.19 17.73 12.47
CA PRO A 442 -8.11 18.17 13.35
C PRO A 442 -8.14 17.57 14.75
N HIS A 443 -9.31 17.53 15.38
CA HIS A 443 -9.47 16.99 16.74
C HIS A 443 -9.18 15.47 16.84
N GLU A 444 -9.37 14.71 15.75
CA GLU A 444 -9.08 13.29 15.69
C GLU A 444 -7.57 13.04 15.58
N VAL A 445 -6.86 13.91 14.84
CA VAL A 445 -5.40 13.89 14.77
C VAL A 445 -4.77 14.27 16.11
N GLU A 446 -5.30 15.30 16.77
CA GLU A 446 -4.86 15.71 18.11
C GLU A 446 -5.12 14.62 19.15
N PHE A 447 -6.29 13.98 19.10
CA PHE A 447 -6.62 12.84 19.98
C PHE A 447 -5.66 11.67 19.77
N PHE A 448 -5.32 11.35 18.53
CA PHE A 448 -4.28 10.33 18.24
C PHE A 448 -2.93 10.68 18.89
N LEU A 449 -2.46 11.93 18.71
CA LEU A 449 -1.20 12.39 19.28
C LEU A 449 -1.17 12.30 20.81
N ASP A 450 -2.26 12.69 21.48
CA ASP A 450 -2.42 12.59 22.94
C ASP A 450 -2.37 11.10 23.40
N CYS A 451 -3.04 10.22 22.67
CA CYS A 451 -3.01 8.79 22.97
C CYS A 451 -1.62 8.15 22.75
N LEU A 452 -0.93 8.56 21.69
CA LEU A 452 0.44 8.10 21.41
C LEU A 452 1.40 8.58 22.51
N ASP A 453 1.31 9.85 22.90
CA ASP A 453 2.08 10.44 23.98
C ASP A 453 1.90 9.64 25.30
N LYS A 454 0.67 9.48 25.76
CA LYS A 454 0.33 8.68 26.97
C LYS A 454 0.82 7.23 26.87
N THR A 455 0.83 6.65 25.67
CA THR A 455 1.31 5.29 25.46
C THR A 455 2.83 5.23 25.61
N LEU A 456 3.56 6.12 24.95
CA LEU A 456 5.03 6.12 24.95
C LEU A 456 5.61 6.56 26.32
N ALA A 457 4.90 7.39 27.07
CA ALA A 457 5.23 7.74 28.46
C ALA A 457 5.38 6.52 29.39
N GLN A 458 4.76 5.39 29.06
CA GLN A 458 4.91 4.15 29.83
C GLN A 458 6.29 3.50 29.68
N GLY A 459 7.02 3.85 28.62
CA GLY A 459 8.32 3.30 28.26
C GLY A 459 8.26 1.88 27.64
N LEU A 460 9.16 1.60 26.71
CA LEU A 460 9.21 0.30 25.99
C LEU A 460 9.31 -0.92 26.92
N PRO A 461 10.09 -0.91 28.01
CA PRO A 461 10.19 -2.08 28.89
C PRO A 461 8.85 -2.50 29.51
N ARG A 462 8.03 -1.53 29.94
CA ARG A 462 6.71 -1.79 30.51
C ARG A 462 5.73 -2.30 29.46
N LEU A 463 5.71 -1.65 28.28
CA LEU A 463 4.85 -2.04 27.15
C LEU A 463 5.17 -3.47 26.68
N LEU A 464 6.44 -3.79 26.47
CA LEU A 464 6.91 -5.13 26.09
C LEU A 464 6.55 -6.19 27.15
N THR A 465 6.84 -5.91 28.44
CA THR A 465 6.56 -6.86 29.52
C THR A 465 5.06 -7.16 29.60
N ARG A 466 4.21 -6.14 29.49
CA ARG A 466 2.76 -6.30 29.49
C ARG A 466 2.31 -7.13 28.29
N PHE A 467 2.75 -6.74 27.09
CA PHE A 467 2.42 -7.42 25.85
C PHE A 467 2.79 -8.90 25.87
N VAL A 468 4.00 -9.24 26.33
CA VAL A 468 4.47 -10.64 26.37
C VAL A 468 3.75 -11.44 27.46
N LYS A 469 3.57 -10.91 28.68
CA LYS A 469 2.84 -11.60 29.75
C LYS A 469 1.42 -11.98 29.37
N GLU A 470 0.72 -11.10 28.67
CA GLU A 470 -0.65 -11.34 28.25
C GLU A 470 -0.76 -12.32 27.07
N LYS A 471 0.30 -12.44 26.26
CA LYS A 471 0.26 -13.16 24.99
C LYS A 471 0.97 -14.50 25.00
N VAL A 472 2.04 -14.62 25.76
CA VAL A 472 2.73 -15.91 25.93
C VAL A 472 1.83 -16.90 26.68
N SER A 473 1.02 -16.42 27.63
CA SER A 473 0.00 -17.28 28.30
C SER A 473 -1.13 -17.76 27.40
N SER A 474 -1.36 -17.14 26.23
CA SER A 474 -2.40 -17.52 25.28
C SER A 474 -1.91 -18.36 24.09
N LEU A 475 -0.60 -18.50 23.92
CA LEU A 475 0.06 -19.30 22.87
C LEU A 475 0.50 -20.68 23.33
N TRP A 476 0.43 -20.94 24.64
CA TRP A 476 0.67 -22.23 25.30
C TRP A 476 -0.62 -22.74 25.95
#